data_ebcfc3a1653e83ebdda2940ab6e06f9b
#
_entry.id   ebcfc3a1653e83ebdda2940ab6e06f9b
#
_cell.length_a   1.000
_cell.length_b   1.000
_cell.length_c   1.000
_cell.angle_alpha   90.00
_cell.angle_beta   90.00
_cell.angle_gamma   90.00
#
_symmetry.space_group_name_H-M   'P 1'
#
loop_
_entity.id
_entity.type
_entity.pdbx_description
1 polymer ?
#
loop_
_entity_poly.entity_id
_entity_poly.type
_entity_poly.pdbx_seq_one_letter_code
_entity_poly.pdbx_strand_id
1 'polypeptide(L)'
;MFCWKSKKQISITSTLSPLYSMKRVGDILVEDTEDYDFFILTRTDIGCNSNTKFLEFGLKKDHFYNSYVRGNEWLVDHICAKWMCGNKDKILKLCGTYENLEKYIVEDGIALCHHRLFFHALKEYKDSMEMLNVDPSYSLAGGWFFMRNGRITES
;
A
#
# COMPACT_ATOMS: atom_id res chain seq x y z
N MET A 1 21.15 0.39 3.65
CA MET A 1 19.88 -0.24 4.00
C MET A 1 19.52 -1.28 2.95
N PHE A 2 19.19 -2.47 3.34
CA PHE A 2 18.90 -3.55 2.41
C PHE A 2 17.39 -3.88 2.44
N CYS A 3 16.74 -3.85 1.28
CA CYS A 3 15.47 -4.52 1.14
C CYS A 3 15.72 -6.03 1.13
N TRP A 4 14.93 -6.73 1.87
CA TRP A 4 15.10 -8.12 2.27
C TRP A 4 15.37 -9.12 1.12
N LYS A 5 14.82 -8.91 -0.07
CA LYS A 5 14.98 -9.84 -1.21
C LYS A 5 16.12 -9.53 -2.16
N SER A 6 16.50 -8.29 -2.31
CA SER A 6 17.31 -7.94 -3.48
C SER A 6 18.78 -7.80 -3.20
N LYS A 7 19.22 -7.82 -1.92
CA LYS A 7 20.57 -7.39 -1.51
C LYS A 7 20.97 -6.02 -2.12
N LYS A 8 20.02 -5.33 -2.76
CA LYS A 8 20.21 -4.02 -3.35
C LYS A 8 20.02 -2.97 -2.28
N GLN A 9 20.94 -2.03 -2.24
CA GLN A 9 20.81 -0.85 -1.41
C GLN A 9 19.62 -0.02 -1.92
N ILE A 10 18.61 0.17 -1.08
CA ILE A 10 17.49 1.06 -1.41
C ILE A 10 17.90 2.48 -1.07
N SER A 11 17.73 3.38 -2.01
CA SER A 11 17.89 4.81 -1.77
C SER A 11 16.91 5.27 -0.69
N ILE A 12 17.37 6.08 0.26
CA ILE A 12 16.49 6.72 1.25
C ILE A 12 15.39 7.48 0.55
N THR A 13 15.71 8.21 -0.51
CA THR A 13 14.73 8.96 -1.30
C THR A 13 13.63 8.07 -1.88
N SER A 14 13.97 6.86 -2.36
CA SER A 14 12.96 5.93 -2.90
C SER A 14 11.99 5.39 -1.85
N THR A 15 12.35 5.46 -0.58
CA THR A 15 11.45 5.11 0.53
C THR A 15 10.67 6.32 1.03
N LEU A 16 11.32 7.47 1.18
CA LEU A 16 10.68 8.67 1.74
C LEU A 16 9.70 9.34 0.78
N SER A 17 9.99 9.34 -0.54
CA SER A 17 9.12 9.98 -1.53
C SER A 17 7.70 9.40 -1.54
N PRO A 18 7.48 8.08 -1.58
CA PRO A 18 6.13 7.52 -1.47
C PRO A 18 5.43 7.88 -0.15
N LEU A 19 6.17 7.86 0.97
CA LEU A 19 5.60 8.19 2.28
C LEU A 19 5.16 9.66 2.34
N TYR A 20 5.97 10.58 1.82
CA TYR A 20 5.62 11.98 1.73
C TYR A 20 4.42 12.22 0.80
N SER A 21 4.37 11.55 -0.34
CA SER A 21 3.21 11.62 -1.24
C SER A 21 1.93 11.15 -0.56
N MET A 22 2.01 10.07 0.21
CA MET A 22 0.88 9.57 0.99
C MET A 22 0.41 10.59 2.05
N LYS A 23 1.36 11.23 2.75
CA LYS A 23 1.02 12.33 3.68
C LYS A 23 0.22 13.41 2.98
N ARG A 24 0.65 13.87 1.81
CA ARG A 24 -0.06 14.90 1.03
C ARG A 24 -1.48 14.48 0.64
N VAL A 25 -1.68 13.21 0.33
CA VAL A 25 -3.03 12.65 0.10
C VAL A 25 -3.86 12.68 1.39
N GLY A 26 -3.24 12.34 2.53
CA GLY A 26 -3.88 12.43 3.84
C GLY A 26 -4.33 13.84 4.18
N ASP A 27 -3.50 14.85 3.90
CA ASP A 27 -3.85 16.27 4.11
C ASP A 27 -5.14 16.65 3.34
N ILE A 28 -5.27 16.21 2.08
CA ILE A 28 -6.46 16.43 1.26
C ILE A 28 -7.67 15.67 1.83
N LEU A 29 -7.46 14.42 2.24
CA LEU A 29 -8.53 13.57 2.74
C LEU A 29 -9.12 14.07 4.07
N VAL A 30 -8.31 14.75 4.90
CA VAL A 30 -8.79 15.39 6.15
C VAL A 30 -9.81 16.49 5.84
N GLU A 31 -9.57 17.26 4.77
CA GLU A 31 -10.45 18.36 4.36
C GLU A 31 -11.72 17.87 3.65
N ASP A 32 -11.72 16.64 3.16
CA ASP A 32 -12.87 16.02 2.48
C ASP A 32 -13.97 15.67 3.50
N THR A 33 -15.15 16.27 3.32
CA THR A 33 -16.32 16.11 4.20
C THR A 33 -17.29 15.03 3.72
N GLU A 34 -17.06 14.46 2.54
CA GLU A 34 -17.92 13.42 1.98
C GLU A 34 -17.78 12.10 2.74
N ASP A 35 -18.90 11.41 2.92
CA ASP A 35 -18.97 10.12 3.61
C ASP A 35 -18.94 8.98 2.60
N TYR A 36 -17.75 8.48 2.33
CA TYR A 36 -17.54 7.32 1.48
C TYR A 36 -17.31 6.06 2.31
N ASP A 37 -17.86 4.96 1.86
CA ASP A 37 -17.65 3.64 2.47
C ASP A 37 -16.20 3.17 2.35
N PHE A 38 -15.55 3.49 1.22
CA PHE A 38 -14.18 3.07 0.91
C PHE A 38 -13.40 4.17 0.22
N PHE A 39 -12.12 4.23 0.54
CA PHE A 39 -11.11 5.01 -0.15
C PHE A 39 -10.09 4.09 -0.77
N ILE A 40 -9.77 4.33 -2.02
CA ILE A 40 -8.77 3.55 -2.75
C ILE A 40 -7.57 4.44 -3.03
N LEU A 41 -6.43 4.08 -2.47
CA LEU A 41 -5.14 4.68 -2.78
C LEU A 41 -4.45 3.86 -3.85
N THR A 42 -4.05 4.52 -4.91
CA THR A 42 -3.29 3.89 -5.99
C THR A 42 -2.16 4.80 -6.45
N ARG A 43 -1.16 4.24 -7.08
CA ARG A 43 -0.06 4.98 -7.69
C ARG A 43 -0.44 5.39 -9.11
N THR A 44 0.02 6.56 -9.53
CA THR A 44 -0.23 7.08 -10.89
C THR A 44 0.54 6.34 -11.99
N ASP A 45 1.57 5.55 -11.61
CA ASP A 45 2.35 4.72 -12.52
C ASP A 45 1.87 3.26 -12.59
N ILE A 46 0.68 2.98 -12.06
CA ILE A 46 0.04 1.67 -12.13
C ILE A 46 -1.08 1.70 -13.15
N GLY A 47 -1.04 0.76 -14.10
CA GLY A 47 -2.15 0.46 -15.00
C GLY A 47 -2.86 -0.82 -14.59
N CYS A 48 -4.09 -0.96 -15.05
CA CYS A 48 -4.88 -2.17 -14.91
C CYS A 48 -5.40 -2.58 -16.29
N ASN A 49 -5.23 -3.83 -16.65
CA ASN A 49 -5.65 -4.36 -17.96
C ASN A 49 -7.03 -5.03 -17.94
N SER A 50 -7.71 -4.96 -16.83
CA SER A 50 -9.08 -5.49 -16.66
C SER A 50 -10.01 -4.43 -16.07
N ASN A 51 -11.30 -4.57 -16.33
CA ASN A 51 -12.33 -3.78 -15.66
C ASN A 51 -12.55 -4.31 -14.24
N THR A 52 -11.61 -4.01 -13.37
CA THR A 52 -11.70 -4.42 -11.97
C THR A 52 -12.85 -3.69 -11.29
N LYS A 53 -13.86 -4.43 -10.88
CA LYS A 53 -15.01 -3.90 -10.16
C LYS A 53 -14.85 -4.20 -8.67
N PHE A 54 -14.30 -3.28 -7.92
CA PHE A 54 -14.04 -3.45 -6.49
C PHE A 54 -15.29 -3.87 -5.70
N LEU A 55 -16.47 -3.36 -6.07
CA LEU A 55 -17.73 -3.69 -5.40
C LEU A 55 -18.13 -5.17 -5.53
N GLU A 56 -17.63 -5.88 -6.54
CA GLU A 56 -17.92 -7.30 -6.73
C GLU A 56 -17.13 -8.22 -5.78
N PHE A 57 -16.14 -7.70 -5.05
CA PHE A 57 -15.34 -8.48 -4.09
C PHE A 57 -16.00 -8.66 -2.72
N GLY A 58 -17.18 -8.11 -2.49
CA GLY A 58 -17.87 -8.22 -1.20
C GLY A 58 -17.08 -7.57 -0.07
N LEU A 59 -16.50 -6.40 -0.32
CA LEU A 59 -15.67 -5.69 0.64
C LEU A 59 -16.45 -5.36 1.91
N LYS A 60 -15.81 -5.54 3.05
CA LYS A 60 -16.33 -5.20 4.38
C LYS A 60 -15.76 -3.86 4.82
N LYS A 61 -16.61 -2.96 5.33
CA LYS A 61 -16.23 -1.59 5.73
C LYS A 61 -15.16 -1.54 6.84
N ASP A 62 -15.10 -2.54 7.69
CA ASP A 62 -14.16 -2.65 8.80
C ASP A 62 -12.83 -3.31 8.40
N HIS A 63 -12.68 -3.75 7.15
CA HIS A 63 -11.45 -4.35 6.65
C HIS A 63 -10.55 -3.35 5.92
N PHE A 64 -9.27 -3.70 5.86
CA PHE A 64 -8.28 -3.04 5.03
C PHE A 64 -7.78 -4.04 3.98
N TYR A 65 -7.76 -3.61 2.75
CA TYR A 65 -7.39 -4.44 1.61
C TYR A 65 -6.14 -3.88 0.93
N ASN A 66 -5.27 -4.78 0.51
CA ASN A 66 -4.12 -4.40 -0.30
C ASN A 66 -3.91 -5.40 -1.43
N SER A 67 -3.10 -5.01 -2.41
CA SER A 67 -2.84 -5.86 -3.56
C SER A 67 -2.03 -7.09 -3.16
N TYR A 68 -2.47 -8.27 -3.58
CA TYR A 68 -1.68 -9.48 -3.53
C TYR A 68 -0.47 -9.38 -4.47
N VAL A 69 0.67 -9.90 -4.05
CA VAL A 69 1.87 -10.04 -4.89
C VAL A 69 2.35 -11.47 -4.85
N ARG A 70 2.27 -12.17 -5.97
CA ARG A 70 2.70 -13.56 -6.09
C ARG A 70 4.13 -13.76 -5.61
N GLY A 71 4.35 -14.80 -4.82
CA GLY A 71 5.65 -15.11 -4.22
C GLY A 71 6.02 -14.25 -3.01
N ASN A 72 5.09 -13.44 -2.52
CA ASN A 72 5.24 -12.65 -1.30
C ASN A 72 4.29 -13.13 -0.19
N GLU A 73 3.72 -14.31 -0.31
CA GLU A 73 2.80 -14.93 0.66
C GLU A 73 3.43 -15.12 2.04
N TRP A 74 4.76 -15.16 2.08
CA TRP A 74 5.55 -15.26 3.31
C TRP A 74 5.84 -13.90 3.98
N LEU A 75 5.47 -12.79 3.36
CA LEU A 75 5.65 -11.45 3.90
C LEU A 75 4.49 -11.08 4.82
N VAL A 76 4.45 -11.69 5.99
CA VAL A 76 3.37 -11.51 6.99
C VAL A 76 3.32 -10.13 7.63
N ASP A 77 4.36 -9.33 7.48
CA ASP A 77 4.52 -8.00 8.08
C ASP A 77 4.74 -6.88 7.05
N HIS A 78 4.12 -7.01 5.87
CA HIS A 78 4.26 -6.07 4.77
C HIS A 78 2.92 -5.72 4.14
N ILE A 79 2.79 -4.48 3.70
CA ILE A 79 1.68 -4.01 2.85
C ILE A 79 2.22 -3.70 1.46
N CYS A 80 1.62 -4.28 0.43
CA CYS A 80 1.95 -3.94 -0.94
C CYS A 80 1.41 -2.56 -1.30
N ALA A 81 2.28 -1.67 -1.75
CA ALA A 81 1.95 -0.29 -2.06
C ALA A 81 1.47 -0.07 -3.51
N LYS A 82 1.01 -1.10 -4.22
CA LYS A 82 0.45 -0.93 -5.58
C LYS A 82 -0.89 -0.21 -5.51
N TRP A 83 -1.80 -0.77 -4.73
CA TRP A 83 -3.05 -0.14 -4.32
C TRP A 83 -3.45 -0.63 -2.93
N MET A 84 -4.20 0.19 -2.24
CA MET A 84 -4.70 -0.06 -0.89
C MET A 84 -6.11 0.48 -0.79
N CYS A 85 -6.98 -0.22 -0.06
CA CYS A 85 -8.37 0.15 0.10
C CYS A 85 -8.83 -0.05 1.54
N GLY A 86 -9.59 0.88 2.07
CA GLY A 86 -10.14 0.82 3.41
C GLY A 86 -11.04 2.01 3.71
N ASN A 87 -11.60 2.04 4.91
CA ASN A 87 -12.35 3.20 5.38
C ASN A 87 -11.42 4.40 5.65
N LYS A 88 -12.01 5.59 5.85
CA LYS A 88 -11.28 6.85 6.04
C LYS A 88 -10.22 6.76 7.14
N ASP A 89 -10.57 6.18 8.29
CA ASP A 89 -9.67 6.12 9.46
C ASP A 89 -8.41 5.31 9.16
N LYS A 90 -8.54 4.14 8.54
CA LYS A 90 -7.39 3.30 8.18
C LYS A 90 -6.50 3.96 7.13
N ILE A 91 -7.12 4.62 6.15
CA ILE A 91 -6.38 5.34 5.12
C ILE A 91 -5.66 6.56 5.71
N LEU A 92 -6.29 7.35 6.57
CA LEU A 92 -5.63 8.46 7.26
C LEU A 92 -4.49 7.99 8.14
N LYS A 93 -4.66 6.89 8.86
CA LYS A 93 -3.60 6.30 9.67
C LYS A 93 -2.40 5.86 8.83
N LEU A 94 -2.65 5.27 7.68
CA LEU A 94 -1.62 4.91 6.70
C LEU A 94 -0.89 6.17 6.19
N CYS A 95 -1.63 7.21 5.84
CA CYS A 95 -1.10 8.49 5.37
C CYS A 95 -0.23 9.19 6.41
N GLY A 96 -0.55 9.04 7.69
CA GLY A 96 0.23 9.55 8.83
C GLY A 96 1.58 8.83 9.06
N THR A 97 1.93 7.82 8.27
CA THR A 97 3.19 7.08 8.43
C THR A 97 4.41 7.98 8.32
N TYR A 98 4.39 8.97 7.43
CA TYR A 98 5.52 9.91 7.25
C TYR A 98 5.79 10.74 8.51
N GLU A 99 4.76 11.21 9.17
CA GLU A 99 4.87 12.04 10.38
C GLU A 99 5.34 11.25 11.59
N ASN A 100 5.11 9.93 11.58
CA ASN A 100 5.51 9.01 12.65
C ASN A 100 6.85 8.30 12.38
N LEU A 101 7.63 8.71 11.37
CA LEU A 101 8.86 8.02 10.97
C LEU A 101 9.88 7.93 12.10
N GLU A 102 10.10 9.01 12.84
CA GLU A 102 11.06 9.04 13.94
C GLU A 102 10.69 7.99 14.99
N LYS A 103 9.43 8.01 15.44
CA LYS A 103 8.90 7.04 16.38
C LYS A 103 9.08 5.61 15.86
N TYR A 104 8.63 5.32 14.65
CA TYR A 104 8.65 3.95 14.12
C TYR A 104 10.07 3.42 13.92
N ILE A 105 11.02 4.28 13.50
CA ILE A 105 12.39 3.84 13.21
C ILE A 105 13.24 3.85 14.48
N VAL A 106 13.20 4.92 15.28
CA VAL A 106 14.10 5.11 16.41
C VAL A 106 13.56 4.41 17.66
N GLU A 107 12.28 4.58 17.98
CA GLU A 107 11.70 4.02 19.19
C GLU A 107 11.24 2.56 18.99
N ASP A 108 10.53 2.28 17.91
CA ASP A 108 9.94 0.97 17.66
C ASP A 108 10.89 0.02 16.89
N GLY A 109 12.05 0.52 16.39
CA GLY A 109 13.07 -0.27 15.71
C GLY A 109 12.67 -0.82 14.34
N ILE A 110 11.66 -0.21 13.69
CA ILE A 110 11.18 -0.67 12.38
C ILE A 110 12.17 -0.27 11.29
N ALA A 111 12.54 -1.22 10.43
CA ALA A 111 13.42 -0.94 9.31
C ALA A 111 12.80 0.12 8.37
N LEU A 112 13.64 1.04 7.85
CA LEU A 112 13.22 2.05 6.87
C LEU A 112 12.88 1.39 5.53
N CYS A 113 11.71 0.78 5.48
CA CYS A 113 11.10 0.15 4.31
C CYS A 113 9.61 0.53 4.31
N HIS A 114 9.15 1.23 3.29
CA HIS A 114 7.77 1.74 3.27
C HIS A 114 6.72 0.65 3.45
N HIS A 115 6.94 -0.55 2.91
CA HIS A 115 6.02 -1.69 3.10
C HIS A 115 5.88 -2.10 4.57
N ARG A 116 7.00 -2.14 5.32
CA ARG A 116 7.00 -2.46 6.75
C ARG A 116 6.42 -1.33 7.59
N LEU A 117 6.77 -0.10 7.24
CA LEU A 117 6.25 1.08 7.91
C LEU A 117 4.73 1.18 7.77
N PHE A 118 4.19 0.90 6.59
CA PHE A 118 2.74 0.85 6.36
C PHE A 118 2.08 -0.26 7.19
N PHE A 119 2.66 -1.45 7.21
CA PHE A 119 2.15 -2.52 8.06
C PHE A 119 2.18 -2.13 9.54
N HIS A 120 3.28 -1.53 9.99
CA HIS A 120 3.42 -1.10 11.38
C HIS A 120 2.40 -0.02 11.76
N ALA A 121 2.12 0.92 10.86
CA ALA A 121 1.09 1.94 11.07
C ALA A 121 -0.30 1.34 11.28
N LEU A 122 -0.59 0.22 10.61
CA LEU A 122 -1.88 -0.47 10.66
C LEU A 122 -1.87 -1.74 11.51
N LYS A 123 -0.82 -2.01 12.30
CA LYS A 123 -0.65 -3.28 13.04
C LYS A 123 -1.82 -3.66 13.96
N GLU A 124 -2.54 -2.67 14.48
CA GLU A 124 -3.72 -2.90 15.32
C GLU A 124 -4.91 -3.48 14.54
N TYR A 125 -4.92 -3.32 13.22
CA TYR A 125 -5.96 -3.84 12.32
C TYR A 125 -5.55 -5.14 11.62
N LYS A 126 -4.45 -5.79 12.03
CA LYS A 126 -3.89 -6.96 11.34
C LYS A 126 -4.91 -8.08 11.09
N ASP A 127 -5.85 -8.28 12.02
CA ASP A 127 -6.85 -9.34 11.93
C ASP A 127 -8.00 -8.99 10.93
N SER A 128 -8.06 -7.72 10.48
CA SER A 128 -8.97 -7.23 9.44
C SER A 128 -8.25 -6.79 8.18
N MET A 129 -6.99 -7.21 7.99
CA MET A 129 -6.24 -6.97 6.75
C MET A 129 -6.37 -8.16 5.82
N GLU A 130 -6.69 -7.89 4.56
CA GLU A 130 -6.78 -8.91 3.52
C GLU A 130 -5.97 -8.51 2.29
N MET A 131 -5.30 -9.50 1.68
CA MET A 131 -4.68 -9.35 0.38
C MET A 131 -5.64 -9.86 -0.69
N LEU A 132 -6.07 -8.97 -1.58
CA LEU A 132 -6.95 -9.34 -2.67
C LEU A 132 -6.14 -9.70 -3.92
N ASN A 133 -6.39 -10.91 -4.42
CA ASN A 133 -5.94 -11.33 -5.73
C ASN A 133 -7.07 -11.09 -6.73
N VAL A 134 -7.09 -9.91 -7.32
CA VAL A 134 -8.16 -9.48 -8.25
C VAL A 134 -8.09 -10.16 -9.61
N ASP A 135 -6.98 -10.82 -9.95
CA ASP A 135 -6.87 -11.64 -11.16
C ASP A 135 -5.80 -12.73 -11.01
N PRO A 136 -6.21 -13.96 -10.66
CA PRO A 136 -5.28 -15.06 -10.47
C PRO A 136 -4.61 -15.52 -11.77
N SER A 137 -5.12 -15.16 -12.95
CA SER A 137 -4.56 -15.57 -14.24
C SER A 137 -3.32 -14.77 -14.64
N TYR A 138 -3.09 -13.61 -14.02
CA TYR A 138 -1.94 -12.76 -14.30
C TYR A 138 -0.82 -12.95 -13.28
N SER A 139 0.37 -13.17 -13.79
CA SER A 139 1.61 -13.22 -13.00
C SER A 139 1.92 -11.91 -12.29
N LEU A 140 1.29 -10.84 -12.71
CA LEU A 140 1.38 -9.49 -12.15
C LEU A 140 0.14 -9.21 -11.29
N ALA A 141 0.17 -9.63 -10.06
CA ALA A 141 -0.71 -9.21 -8.98
C ALA A 141 -2.08 -8.67 -9.42
N GLY A 142 -2.96 -9.54 -9.90
CA GLY A 142 -4.34 -9.17 -10.20
C GLY A 142 -4.52 -8.25 -11.41
N GLY A 143 -3.72 -8.39 -12.43
CA GLY A 143 -3.85 -7.57 -13.64
C GLY A 143 -3.32 -6.14 -13.51
N TRP A 144 -2.68 -5.80 -12.39
CA TRP A 144 -2.02 -4.51 -12.19
C TRP A 144 -0.56 -4.57 -12.60
N PHE A 145 -0.12 -3.58 -13.37
CA PHE A 145 1.25 -3.49 -13.87
C PHE A 145 1.82 -2.08 -13.68
N PHE A 146 3.14 -1.98 -13.66
CA PHE A 146 3.81 -0.69 -13.65
C PHE A 146 3.99 -0.16 -15.05
N MET A 147 3.67 1.12 -15.25
CA MET A 147 3.99 1.86 -16.44
C MET A 147 5.19 2.78 -16.17
N ARG A 148 6.33 2.48 -16.79
CA ARG A 148 7.52 3.34 -16.72
C ARG A 148 7.95 3.75 -18.11
N ASN A 149 8.08 5.06 -18.32
CA ASN A 149 8.49 5.62 -19.63
C ASN A 149 7.62 5.13 -20.81
N GLY A 150 6.31 4.97 -20.58
CA GLY A 150 5.37 4.47 -21.59
C GLY A 150 5.50 2.98 -21.91
N ARG A 151 6.27 2.22 -21.14
CA ARG A 151 6.43 0.77 -21.30
C ARG A 151 5.86 0.03 -20.08
N ILE A 152 5.21 -1.09 -20.34
CA ILE A 152 4.81 -2.04 -19.31
C ILE A 152 6.08 -2.69 -18.75
N THR A 153 6.29 -2.64 -17.44
CA THR A 153 7.39 -3.33 -16.77
C THR A 153 6.83 -4.34 -15.79
N GLU A 154 7.34 -5.54 -15.83
CA GLU A 154 7.09 -6.53 -14.78
C GLU A 154 7.73 -6.08 -13.47
N SER A 155 7.03 -6.24 -12.38
CA SER A 155 7.46 -5.83 -11.03
C SER A 155 8.19 -6.94 -10.31
#